data_337baa70c0f59d63d4ea705cfc3acfc0
#
_entry.id   337baa70c0f59d63d4ea705cfc3acfc0
#
_cell.length_a   1.000
_cell.length_b   1.000
_cell.length_c   1.000
_cell.angle_alpha   90.00
_cell.angle_beta   90.00
_cell.angle_gamma   90.00
#
_symmetry.space_group_name_H-M   'P 1'
#
loop_
_entity.id
_entity.type
_entity.pdbx_description
1 polymer ?
#
loop_
_entity_poly.entity_id
_entity_poly.type
_entity_poly.pdbx_seq_one_letter_code
_entity_poly.pdbx_strand_id
1 'polypeptide(L)'
;MFGFGQLIEILKKDPKKIVFTEGEDPRILEAASRLLASSFLHPILVGDPEKIAASAEKSGFNIRGAEIIDPMNFDRMDEMVELFCELRKSKGVTPEQARGILSSANYFGTMLVKMGIADSLLGGATYSTADTVRPALQLIKTKPGNTIVSSCFILVRPSATGENEVLAMSDCAINIHPTEDELVEIAGESAECAKIFGIDPKVAFLSYSTLGSGKGEDVDKMRNAAHKAKEKYPNLPIEGEIQFDAAVAPRVARTKCPQSEVAGHANTFIFPDINAGNIGYKIAQRLGNFEAYGPILLGLNAPINDLSRGCNAGEVHSMAIITAALA
;
A
#
# COMPACT_ATOMS: atom_id res chain seq x y z
N MET A 1 -13.23 3.82 15.09
CA MET A 1 -12.83 3.54 13.69
C MET A 1 -12.31 4.85 13.13
N PHE A 2 -11.06 4.87 12.66
CA PHE A 2 -10.51 6.03 11.95
C PHE A 2 -11.48 6.39 10.82
N GLY A 3 -11.91 7.63 10.79
CA GLY A 3 -12.79 8.09 9.73
C GLY A 3 -11.97 8.28 8.47
N PHE A 4 -12.12 7.40 7.48
CA PHE A 4 -11.57 7.58 6.12
C PHE A 4 -12.24 8.75 5.37
N GLY A 5 -12.71 9.78 6.11
CA GLY A 5 -13.50 10.87 5.56
C GLY A 5 -12.83 11.54 4.37
N GLN A 6 -11.52 11.83 4.46
CA GLN A 6 -10.77 12.43 3.37
C GLN A 6 -10.66 11.51 2.16
N LEU A 7 -10.36 10.21 2.38
CA LEU A 7 -10.28 9.22 1.30
C LEU A 7 -11.65 9.03 0.63
N ILE A 8 -12.71 8.96 1.42
CA ILE A 8 -14.09 8.85 0.93
C ILE A 8 -14.47 10.09 0.11
N GLU A 9 -14.10 11.29 0.55
CA GLU A 9 -14.38 12.51 -0.22
C GLU A 9 -13.60 12.57 -1.55
N ILE A 10 -12.39 12.02 -1.61
CA ILE A 10 -11.65 11.82 -2.86
C ILE A 10 -12.46 10.90 -3.79
N LEU A 11 -12.87 9.72 -3.29
CA LEU A 11 -13.60 8.73 -4.07
C LEU A 11 -15.03 9.17 -4.47
N LYS A 12 -15.69 9.99 -3.66
CA LYS A 12 -16.98 10.57 -4.05
C LYS A 12 -16.90 11.55 -5.22
N LYS A 13 -15.76 12.28 -5.31
CA LYS A 13 -15.50 13.22 -6.41
C LYS A 13 -15.09 12.50 -7.69
N ASP A 14 -14.39 11.40 -7.57
CA ASP A 14 -13.89 10.58 -8.67
C ASP A 14 -14.03 9.09 -8.31
N PRO A 15 -15.24 8.51 -8.51
CA PRO A 15 -15.52 7.12 -8.19
C PRO A 15 -14.65 6.16 -8.98
N LYS A 16 -14.05 5.19 -8.31
CA LYS A 16 -13.09 4.23 -8.88
C LYS A 16 -13.66 2.82 -8.94
N LYS A 17 -13.12 2.02 -9.88
CA LYS A 17 -13.35 0.59 -9.96
C LYS A 17 -12.20 -0.17 -9.29
N ILE A 18 -12.55 -1.11 -8.40
CA ILE A 18 -11.57 -1.95 -7.71
C ILE A 18 -11.83 -3.43 -7.97
N VAL A 19 -10.77 -4.15 -8.36
CA VAL A 19 -10.81 -5.60 -8.55
C VAL A 19 -10.55 -6.30 -7.22
N PHE A 20 -11.39 -7.29 -6.91
CA PHE A 20 -11.16 -8.30 -5.89
C PHE A 20 -10.94 -9.65 -6.56
N THR A 21 -9.80 -10.24 -6.34
CA THR A 21 -9.36 -11.46 -7.01
C THR A 21 -9.96 -12.73 -6.43
N GLU A 22 -10.52 -12.68 -5.21
CA GLU A 22 -11.17 -13.81 -4.55
C GLU A 22 -12.66 -13.53 -4.35
N GLY A 23 -13.39 -13.40 -5.47
CA GLY A 23 -14.80 -13.00 -5.47
C GLY A 23 -15.76 -13.95 -4.73
N GLU A 24 -15.36 -15.19 -4.47
CA GLU A 24 -16.15 -16.18 -3.74
C GLU A 24 -15.93 -16.10 -2.20
N ASP A 25 -14.89 -15.40 -1.72
CA ASP A 25 -14.54 -15.34 -0.29
C ASP A 25 -15.58 -14.51 0.50
N PRO A 26 -16.19 -15.06 1.57
CA PRO A 26 -17.20 -14.33 2.34
C PRO A 26 -16.74 -12.99 2.91
N ARG A 27 -15.46 -12.81 3.23
CA ARG A 27 -14.89 -11.55 3.72
C ARG A 27 -14.89 -10.47 2.62
N ILE A 28 -14.58 -10.89 1.39
CA ILE A 28 -14.62 -10.03 0.20
C ILE A 28 -16.08 -9.66 -0.12
N LEU A 29 -17.00 -10.63 -0.10
CA LEU A 29 -18.43 -10.40 -0.35
C LEU A 29 -19.04 -9.44 0.67
N GLU A 30 -18.70 -9.58 1.95
CA GLU A 30 -19.14 -8.65 3.00
C GLU A 30 -18.62 -7.23 2.76
N ALA A 31 -17.31 -7.10 2.45
CA ALA A 31 -16.71 -5.81 2.16
C ALA A 31 -17.33 -5.17 0.90
N ALA A 32 -17.49 -5.95 -0.18
CA ALA A 32 -18.11 -5.48 -1.42
C ALA A 32 -19.55 -5.00 -1.20
N SER A 33 -20.35 -5.73 -0.40
CA SER A 33 -21.71 -5.33 -0.04
C SER A 33 -21.74 -3.97 0.68
N ARG A 34 -20.81 -3.72 1.60
CA ARG A 34 -20.68 -2.43 2.31
C ARG A 34 -20.25 -1.29 1.37
N LEU A 35 -19.32 -1.56 0.45
CA LEU A 35 -18.84 -0.58 -0.53
C LEU A 35 -19.96 -0.18 -1.50
N LEU A 36 -20.73 -1.14 -1.99
CA LEU A 36 -21.88 -0.90 -2.87
C LEU A 36 -22.96 -0.04 -2.19
N ALA A 37 -23.23 -0.30 -0.91
CA ALA A 37 -24.18 0.51 -0.14
C ALA A 37 -23.74 1.98 -0.01
N SER A 38 -22.44 2.24 -0.10
CA SER A 38 -21.84 3.58 0.04
C SER A 38 -21.75 4.34 -1.29
N SER A 39 -21.85 3.67 -2.44
CA SER A 39 -21.91 4.22 -3.80
C SER A 39 -20.73 5.07 -4.28
N PHE A 40 -19.59 5.04 -3.60
CA PHE A 40 -18.37 5.78 -4.00
C PHE A 40 -17.27 4.91 -4.59
N LEU A 41 -17.46 3.58 -4.61
CA LEU A 41 -16.49 2.62 -5.13
C LEU A 41 -17.25 1.48 -5.82
N HIS A 42 -16.76 1.07 -6.98
CA HIS A 42 -17.39 0.04 -7.81
C HIS A 42 -16.59 -1.27 -7.75
N PRO A 43 -17.02 -2.28 -6.96
CA PRO A 43 -16.37 -3.57 -6.88
C PRO A 43 -16.51 -4.37 -8.18
N ILE A 44 -15.39 -4.94 -8.64
CA ILE A 44 -15.31 -6.00 -9.65
C ILE A 44 -14.89 -7.27 -8.94
N LEU A 45 -15.74 -8.30 -8.97
CA LEU A 45 -15.47 -9.60 -8.36
C LEU A 45 -15.01 -10.58 -9.44
N VAL A 46 -13.79 -11.11 -9.29
CA VAL A 46 -13.25 -12.10 -10.22
C VAL A 46 -13.61 -13.50 -9.75
N GLY A 47 -14.20 -14.29 -10.62
CA GLY A 47 -14.57 -15.70 -10.36
C GLY A 47 -15.82 -16.14 -11.10
N ASP A 48 -16.24 -17.38 -10.83
CA ASP A 48 -17.43 -18.00 -11.38
C ASP A 48 -18.71 -17.29 -10.85
N PRO A 49 -19.56 -16.72 -11.72
CA PRO A 49 -20.73 -15.97 -11.31
C PRO A 49 -21.73 -16.79 -10.46
N GLU A 50 -21.89 -18.08 -10.77
CA GLU A 50 -22.84 -18.94 -10.04
C GLU A 50 -22.32 -19.21 -8.61
N LYS A 51 -21.01 -19.45 -8.47
CA LYS A 51 -20.38 -19.68 -7.17
C LYS A 51 -20.36 -18.41 -6.32
N ILE A 52 -20.07 -17.25 -6.93
CA ILE A 52 -20.08 -15.96 -6.25
C ILE A 52 -21.49 -15.67 -5.75
N ALA A 53 -22.53 -15.84 -6.60
CA ALA A 53 -23.92 -15.65 -6.22
C ALA A 53 -24.36 -16.59 -5.09
N ALA A 54 -24.03 -17.87 -5.19
CA ALA A 54 -24.35 -18.88 -4.16
C ALA A 54 -23.64 -18.58 -2.82
N SER A 55 -22.37 -18.14 -2.86
CA SER A 55 -21.63 -17.75 -1.65
C SER A 55 -22.22 -16.51 -1.00
N ALA A 56 -22.60 -15.52 -1.79
CA ALA A 56 -23.23 -14.28 -1.30
C ALA A 56 -24.59 -14.56 -0.67
N GLU A 57 -25.43 -15.38 -1.31
CA GLU A 57 -26.75 -15.80 -0.78
C GLU A 57 -26.60 -16.56 0.54
N LYS A 58 -25.71 -17.56 0.57
CA LYS A 58 -25.42 -18.36 1.77
C LYS A 58 -24.95 -17.50 2.95
N SER A 59 -24.19 -16.45 2.66
CA SER A 59 -23.62 -15.55 3.67
C SER A 59 -24.54 -14.35 3.99
N GLY A 60 -25.63 -14.16 3.25
CA GLY A 60 -26.61 -13.10 3.45
C GLY A 60 -26.13 -11.72 3.00
N PHE A 61 -25.15 -11.64 2.09
CA PHE A 61 -24.61 -10.37 1.59
C PHE A 61 -25.27 -9.95 0.27
N ASN A 62 -25.62 -8.67 0.16
CA ASN A 62 -26.17 -8.10 -1.05
C ASN A 62 -25.05 -7.53 -1.94
N ILE A 63 -24.77 -8.20 -3.05
CA ILE A 63 -23.76 -7.81 -4.02
C ILE A 63 -24.37 -7.24 -5.32
N ARG A 64 -25.64 -6.86 -5.33
CA ARG A 64 -26.27 -6.26 -6.50
C ARG A 64 -25.60 -4.92 -6.83
N GLY A 65 -25.09 -4.82 -8.06
CA GLY A 65 -24.34 -3.67 -8.53
C GLY A 65 -22.84 -3.90 -8.59
N ALA A 66 -22.31 -5.01 -8.05
CA ALA A 66 -20.96 -5.44 -8.35
C ALA A 66 -20.89 -5.98 -9.78
N GLU A 67 -19.81 -5.67 -10.49
CA GLU A 67 -19.47 -6.32 -11.74
C GLU A 67 -18.83 -7.67 -11.42
N ILE A 68 -19.25 -8.75 -12.08
CA ILE A 68 -18.65 -10.08 -11.92
C ILE A 68 -17.99 -10.46 -13.23
N ILE A 69 -16.70 -10.79 -13.20
CA ILE A 69 -15.95 -11.17 -14.39
C ILE A 69 -15.36 -12.56 -14.18
N ASP A 70 -15.79 -13.49 -15.04
CA ASP A 70 -15.29 -14.85 -15.10
C ASP A 70 -14.08 -14.93 -16.04
N PRO A 71 -12.88 -15.28 -15.55
CA PRO A 71 -11.71 -15.48 -16.41
C PRO A 71 -11.90 -16.52 -17.52
N MET A 72 -12.80 -17.50 -17.32
CA MET A 72 -13.07 -18.55 -18.28
C MET A 72 -13.99 -18.11 -19.43
N ASN A 73 -14.79 -17.07 -19.20
CA ASN A 73 -15.81 -16.59 -20.14
C ASN A 73 -15.66 -15.06 -20.41
N PHE A 74 -14.43 -14.55 -20.38
CA PHE A 74 -14.17 -13.12 -20.59
C PHE A 74 -14.09 -12.78 -22.09
N ASP A 75 -15.00 -11.93 -22.57
CA ASP A 75 -15.15 -11.61 -24.01
C ASP A 75 -13.89 -11.02 -24.65
N ARG A 76 -13.07 -10.29 -23.87
CA ARG A 76 -11.83 -9.66 -24.34
C ARG A 76 -10.58 -10.48 -24.01
N MET A 77 -10.72 -11.80 -23.82
CA MET A 77 -9.58 -12.67 -23.46
C MET A 77 -8.49 -12.67 -24.53
N ASP A 78 -8.84 -12.64 -25.82
CA ASP A 78 -7.85 -12.64 -26.90
C ASP A 78 -6.99 -11.37 -26.86
N GLU A 79 -7.62 -10.19 -26.69
CA GLU A 79 -6.92 -8.92 -26.52
C GLU A 79 -6.02 -8.93 -25.27
N MET A 80 -6.50 -9.50 -24.17
CA MET A 80 -5.73 -9.64 -22.94
C MET A 80 -4.49 -10.52 -23.14
N VAL A 81 -4.64 -11.64 -23.86
CA VAL A 81 -3.54 -12.55 -24.20
C VAL A 81 -2.49 -11.86 -25.07
N GLU A 82 -2.91 -11.13 -26.10
CA GLU A 82 -2.00 -10.38 -26.98
C GLU A 82 -1.19 -9.36 -26.16
N LEU A 83 -1.85 -8.55 -25.35
CA LEU A 83 -1.18 -7.57 -24.49
C LEU A 83 -0.24 -8.24 -23.48
N PHE A 84 -0.65 -9.37 -22.89
CA PHE A 84 0.19 -10.12 -21.95
C PHE A 84 1.47 -10.63 -22.65
N CYS A 85 1.34 -11.21 -23.86
CA CYS A 85 2.49 -11.66 -24.65
C CYS A 85 3.43 -10.49 -25.01
N GLU A 86 2.90 -9.32 -25.36
CA GLU A 86 3.70 -8.12 -25.61
C GLU A 86 4.49 -7.70 -24.35
N LEU A 87 3.83 -7.60 -23.21
CA LEU A 87 4.44 -7.23 -21.92
C LEU A 87 5.54 -8.22 -21.49
N ARG A 88 5.39 -9.49 -21.87
CA ARG A 88 6.30 -10.59 -21.52
C ARG A 88 7.17 -11.07 -22.68
N LYS A 89 7.26 -10.30 -23.77
CA LYS A 89 8.00 -10.64 -24.99
C LYS A 89 9.44 -11.07 -24.73
N SER A 90 10.14 -10.40 -23.81
CA SER A 90 11.52 -10.74 -23.43
C SER A 90 11.66 -12.11 -22.75
N LYS A 91 10.56 -12.72 -22.33
CA LYS A 91 10.50 -14.05 -21.71
C LYS A 91 9.98 -15.13 -22.67
N GLY A 92 9.63 -14.77 -23.91
CA GLY A 92 9.19 -15.70 -24.93
C GLY A 92 7.87 -16.42 -24.61
N VAL A 93 6.96 -15.78 -23.87
CA VAL A 93 5.68 -16.38 -23.50
C VAL A 93 4.79 -16.53 -24.73
N THR A 94 4.29 -17.75 -24.98
CA THR A 94 3.36 -18.05 -26.10
C THR A 94 1.91 -17.71 -25.71
N PRO A 95 1.00 -17.48 -26.69
CA PRO A 95 -0.41 -17.23 -26.39
C PRO A 95 -1.09 -18.33 -25.57
N GLU A 96 -0.72 -19.60 -25.81
CA GLU A 96 -1.24 -20.75 -25.06
C GLU A 96 -0.78 -20.68 -23.58
N GLN A 97 0.51 -20.40 -23.35
CA GLN A 97 1.04 -20.21 -21.98
C GLN A 97 0.40 -19.01 -21.30
N ALA A 98 0.20 -17.90 -22.03
CA ALA A 98 -0.47 -16.71 -21.52
C ALA A 98 -1.90 -17.03 -21.04
N ARG A 99 -2.70 -17.77 -21.85
CA ARG A 99 -4.04 -18.21 -21.42
C ARG A 99 -4.01 -19.06 -20.16
N GLY A 100 -3.05 -19.97 -20.04
CA GLY A 100 -2.86 -20.78 -18.83
C GLY A 100 -2.52 -19.94 -17.61
N ILE A 101 -1.70 -18.91 -17.75
CA ILE A 101 -1.36 -17.99 -16.65
C ILE A 101 -2.57 -17.12 -16.27
N LEU A 102 -3.29 -16.62 -17.28
CA LEU A 102 -4.45 -15.73 -17.11
C LEU A 102 -5.70 -16.45 -16.57
N SER A 103 -5.70 -17.78 -16.48
CA SER A 103 -6.75 -18.50 -15.73
C SER A 103 -6.65 -18.30 -14.21
N SER A 104 -5.52 -17.80 -13.70
CA SER A 104 -5.37 -17.47 -12.28
C SER A 104 -5.87 -16.05 -11.99
N ALA A 105 -6.71 -15.91 -10.96
CA ALA A 105 -7.40 -14.67 -10.64
C ALA A 105 -6.47 -13.48 -10.36
N ASN A 106 -5.28 -13.73 -9.77
CA ASN A 106 -4.30 -12.68 -9.48
C ASN A 106 -3.68 -12.09 -10.75
N TYR A 107 -3.29 -12.91 -11.73
CA TYR A 107 -2.80 -12.43 -13.03
C TYR A 107 -3.92 -11.80 -13.86
N PHE A 108 -5.08 -12.43 -13.89
CA PHE A 108 -6.24 -11.91 -14.60
C PHE A 108 -6.68 -10.55 -14.05
N GLY A 109 -6.86 -10.43 -12.73
CA GLY A 109 -7.22 -9.16 -12.09
C GLY A 109 -6.19 -8.07 -12.33
N THR A 110 -4.89 -8.40 -12.29
CA THR A 110 -3.82 -7.45 -12.61
C THR A 110 -3.91 -6.98 -14.07
N MET A 111 -4.27 -7.86 -14.99
CA MET A 111 -4.49 -7.47 -16.40
C MET A 111 -5.74 -6.62 -16.59
N LEU A 112 -6.80 -6.80 -15.81
CA LEU A 112 -7.96 -5.87 -15.84
C LEU A 112 -7.53 -4.44 -15.51
N VAL A 113 -6.66 -4.28 -14.51
CA VAL A 113 -6.07 -2.96 -14.19
C VAL A 113 -5.16 -2.48 -15.32
N LYS A 114 -4.31 -3.34 -15.87
CA LYS A 114 -3.40 -2.99 -16.98
C LYS A 114 -4.13 -2.55 -18.24
N MET A 115 -5.30 -3.12 -18.51
CA MET A 115 -6.17 -2.78 -19.65
C MET A 115 -7.05 -1.55 -19.39
N GLY A 116 -6.98 -0.94 -18.20
CA GLY A 116 -7.82 0.20 -17.84
C GLY A 116 -9.31 -0.15 -17.65
N ILE A 117 -9.64 -1.43 -17.44
CA ILE A 117 -11.00 -1.88 -17.10
C ILE A 117 -11.32 -1.56 -15.64
N ALA A 118 -10.29 -1.58 -14.80
CA ALA A 118 -10.35 -1.16 -13.40
C ALA A 118 -9.20 -0.20 -13.07
N ASP A 119 -9.37 0.57 -12.00
CA ASP A 119 -8.39 1.56 -11.55
C ASP A 119 -7.39 0.97 -10.56
N SER A 120 -7.81 -0.06 -9.81
CA SER A 120 -7.00 -0.64 -8.73
C SER A 120 -7.36 -2.10 -8.46
N LEU A 121 -6.51 -2.79 -7.67
CA LEU A 121 -6.72 -4.18 -7.29
C LEU A 121 -6.39 -4.41 -5.81
N LEU A 122 -7.23 -5.20 -5.15
CA LEU A 122 -6.99 -5.72 -3.80
C LEU A 122 -7.17 -7.24 -3.81
N GLY A 123 -6.14 -7.97 -3.39
CA GLY A 123 -6.15 -9.43 -3.34
C GLY A 123 -5.26 -9.97 -2.21
N GLY A 124 -5.07 -11.29 -2.12
CA GLY A 124 -4.19 -11.91 -1.13
C GLY A 124 -4.89 -12.49 0.10
N ALA A 125 -6.22 -12.43 0.16
CA ALA A 125 -6.97 -13.03 1.27
C ALA A 125 -6.78 -14.55 1.38
N THR A 126 -6.44 -15.23 0.28
CA THR A 126 -6.30 -16.70 0.23
C THR A 126 -4.94 -17.18 -0.27
N TYR A 127 -4.10 -16.30 -0.80
CA TYR A 127 -2.78 -16.65 -1.34
C TYR A 127 -1.67 -15.77 -0.72
N SER A 128 -0.42 -15.99 -1.13
CA SER A 128 0.73 -15.30 -0.54
C SER A 128 0.92 -13.90 -1.10
N THR A 129 1.54 -13.00 -0.32
CA THR A 129 1.97 -11.66 -0.78
C THR A 129 2.79 -11.73 -2.07
N ALA A 130 3.63 -12.77 -2.24
CA ALA A 130 4.41 -12.95 -3.47
C ALA A 130 3.51 -13.18 -4.70
N ASP A 131 2.33 -13.76 -4.53
CA ASP A 131 1.37 -14.02 -5.62
C ASP A 131 0.58 -12.76 -5.99
N THR A 132 0.48 -11.76 -5.12
CA THR A 132 0.00 -10.41 -5.44
C THR A 132 1.10 -9.57 -6.09
N VAL A 133 2.28 -9.53 -5.49
CA VAL A 133 3.37 -8.63 -5.90
C VAL A 133 3.98 -9.05 -7.25
N ARG A 134 4.10 -10.36 -7.52
CA ARG A 134 4.72 -10.86 -8.75
C ARG A 134 4.00 -10.39 -10.03
N PRO A 135 2.67 -10.58 -10.21
CA PRO A 135 1.97 -10.03 -11.37
C PRO A 135 2.01 -8.50 -11.41
N ALA A 136 1.92 -7.81 -10.28
CA ALA A 136 2.04 -6.35 -10.22
C ALA A 136 3.38 -5.87 -10.80
N LEU A 137 4.52 -6.43 -10.35
CA LEU A 137 5.84 -6.10 -10.88
C LEU A 137 6.02 -6.48 -12.36
N GLN A 138 5.42 -7.57 -12.79
CA GLN A 138 5.57 -8.06 -14.15
C GLN A 138 4.76 -7.28 -15.18
N LEU A 139 3.57 -6.82 -14.83
CA LEU A 139 2.56 -6.29 -15.74
C LEU A 139 2.32 -4.78 -15.56
N ILE A 140 2.18 -4.33 -14.32
CA ILE A 140 1.97 -2.91 -13.99
C ILE A 140 3.30 -2.17 -13.99
N LYS A 141 4.34 -2.79 -13.40
CA LYS A 141 5.69 -2.23 -13.20
C LYS A 141 5.69 -1.02 -12.26
N THR A 142 6.88 -0.49 -12.01
CA THR A 142 7.04 0.76 -11.28
C THR A 142 6.62 1.95 -12.13
N LYS A 143 6.15 3.00 -11.49
CA LYS A 143 5.86 4.28 -12.15
C LYS A 143 7.15 4.93 -12.66
N PRO A 144 7.07 5.82 -13.67
CA PRO A 144 8.23 6.52 -14.20
C PRO A 144 9.00 7.25 -13.09
N GLY A 145 10.31 7.03 -13.05
CA GLY A 145 11.21 7.62 -12.04
C GLY A 145 11.40 6.78 -10.78
N ASN A 146 10.67 5.68 -10.62
CA ASN A 146 10.86 4.73 -9.53
C ASN A 146 11.57 3.46 -10.01
N THR A 147 12.47 2.95 -9.20
CA THR A 147 13.21 1.71 -9.47
C THR A 147 12.70 0.53 -8.65
N ILE A 148 12.02 0.80 -7.52
CA ILE A 148 11.53 -0.21 -6.58
C ILE A 148 10.04 -0.04 -6.28
N VAL A 149 9.47 -1.09 -5.72
CA VAL A 149 8.21 -1.06 -4.98
C VAL A 149 8.55 -1.10 -3.50
N SER A 150 7.90 -0.27 -2.71
CA SER A 150 8.04 -0.22 -1.26
C SER A 150 6.72 -0.42 -0.54
N SER A 151 6.74 -0.40 0.77
CA SER A 151 5.53 -0.53 1.58
C SER A 151 5.44 0.53 2.65
N CYS A 152 4.22 0.99 2.90
CA CYS A 152 3.91 1.88 4.00
C CYS A 152 2.82 1.27 4.89
N PHE A 153 2.93 1.45 6.21
CA PHE A 153 1.84 1.27 7.15
C PHE A 153 1.39 2.63 7.65
N ILE A 154 0.09 2.88 7.61
CA ILE A 154 -0.52 4.02 8.27
C ILE A 154 -1.02 3.55 9.64
N LEU A 155 -0.50 4.16 10.68
CA LEU A 155 -0.84 3.87 12.07
C LEU A 155 -1.73 4.99 12.60
N VAL A 156 -2.83 4.63 13.24
CA VAL A 156 -3.81 5.57 13.75
C VAL A 156 -4.19 5.22 15.18
N ARG A 157 -4.22 6.21 16.06
CA ARG A 157 -4.84 6.06 17.38
C ARG A 157 -5.51 7.36 17.81
N PRO A 158 -6.55 7.30 18.68
CA PRO A 158 -7.10 8.48 19.32
C PRO A 158 -6.05 9.15 20.21
N SER A 159 -5.87 10.47 20.06
CA SER A 159 -5.03 11.23 20.99
C SER A 159 -5.85 11.72 22.19
N ALA A 160 -5.14 12.14 23.25
CA ALA A 160 -5.76 12.72 24.42
C ALA A 160 -6.52 14.03 24.14
N THR A 161 -6.23 14.69 23.03
CA THR A 161 -6.88 15.95 22.59
C THR A 161 -8.17 15.72 21.79
N GLY A 162 -8.51 14.45 21.49
CA GLY A 162 -9.68 14.07 20.69
C GLY A 162 -9.44 14.06 19.19
N GLU A 163 -8.30 14.53 18.71
CA GLU A 163 -7.84 14.34 17.34
C GLU A 163 -7.14 12.99 17.20
N ASN A 164 -7.14 12.39 16.01
CA ASN A 164 -6.39 11.17 15.77
C ASN A 164 -4.91 11.50 15.55
N GLU A 165 -4.03 10.74 16.21
CA GLU A 165 -2.63 10.69 15.87
C GLU A 165 -2.47 9.74 14.67
N VAL A 166 -1.91 10.23 13.57
CA VAL A 166 -1.72 9.46 12.33
C VAL A 166 -0.25 9.49 11.96
N LEU A 167 0.33 8.31 11.79
CA LEU A 167 1.75 8.13 11.49
C LEU A 167 1.92 7.26 10.23
N ALA A 168 2.95 7.55 9.42
CA ALA A 168 3.37 6.72 8.31
C ALA A 168 4.71 6.03 8.64
N MET A 169 4.80 4.72 8.43
CA MET A 169 5.99 3.90 8.72
C MET A 169 6.40 3.08 7.49
N SER A 170 7.65 3.24 7.02
CA SER A 170 8.19 2.64 5.79
C SER A 170 9.70 2.37 5.84
N ASP A 171 10.25 1.37 5.16
CA ASP A 171 9.58 0.21 4.62
C ASP A 171 9.42 -0.84 5.72
N CYS A 172 8.28 -1.49 5.77
CA CYS A 172 8.01 -2.47 6.83
C CYS A 172 7.71 -3.88 6.31
N ALA A 173 7.68 -4.11 4.96
CA ALA A 173 7.20 -5.39 4.44
C ALA A 173 7.85 -5.86 3.12
N ILE A 174 8.57 -5.04 2.37
CA ILE A 174 9.05 -5.37 1.01
C ILE A 174 10.58 -5.37 0.91
N ASN A 175 11.24 -4.25 1.21
CA ASN A 175 12.68 -4.10 0.99
C ASN A 175 13.49 -4.53 2.21
N ILE A 176 14.24 -5.65 2.07
CA ILE A 176 14.95 -6.26 3.20
C ILE A 176 16.11 -5.37 3.66
N HIS A 177 16.99 -4.97 2.74
CA HIS A 177 18.15 -4.11 2.98
C HIS A 177 18.21 -3.03 1.92
N PRO A 178 17.39 -1.97 2.03
CA PRO A 178 17.37 -0.92 1.03
C PRO A 178 18.71 -0.16 1.01
N THR A 179 19.15 0.18 -0.18
CA THR A 179 20.29 1.07 -0.43
C THR A 179 19.94 2.51 -0.08
N GLU A 180 20.94 3.43 -0.07
CA GLU A 180 20.70 4.85 0.13
C GLU A 180 19.70 5.43 -0.87
N ASP A 181 19.84 5.09 -2.15
CA ASP A 181 18.98 5.62 -3.22
C ASP A 181 17.56 5.04 -3.14
N GLU A 182 17.41 3.77 -2.77
CA GLU A 182 16.11 3.16 -2.49
C GLU A 182 15.43 3.79 -1.27
N LEU A 183 16.17 4.11 -0.20
CA LEU A 183 15.64 4.84 0.95
C LEU A 183 15.13 6.23 0.58
N VAL A 184 15.76 6.91 -0.38
CA VAL A 184 15.29 8.19 -0.93
C VAL A 184 13.95 8.02 -1.65
N GLU A 185 13.80 6.96 -2.47
CA GLU A 185 12.53 6.65 -3.13
C GLU A 185 11.43 6.33 -2.10
N ILE A 186 11.74 5.46 -1.12
CA ILE A 186 10.82 5.10 -0.03
C ILE A 186 10.32 6.36 0.70
N ALA A 187 11.20 7.31 0.99
CA ALA A 187 10.82 8.54 1.67
C ALA A 187 9.85 9.40 0.86
N GLY A 188 10.11 9.59 -0.43
CA GLY A 188 9.24 10.34 -1.33
C GLY A 188 7.86 9.71 -1.47
N GLU A 189 7.82 8.41 -1.76
CA GLU A 189 6.58 7.65 -1.90
C GLU A 189 5.75 7.63 -0.60
N SER A 190 6.42 7.48 0.54
CA SER A 190 5.76 7.48 1.85
C SER A 190 5.18 8.84 2.20
N ALA A 191 5.87 9.92 1.83
CA ALA A 191 5.36 11.27 2.03
C ALA A 191 4.12 11.55 1.15
N GLU A 192 4.11 11.11 -0.11
CA GLU A 192 2.93 11.24 -0.98
C GLU A 192 1.76 10.40 -0.44
N CYS A 193 2.02 9.18 0.00
CA CYS A 193 1.00 8.36 0.65
C CYS A 193 0.44 9.04 1.91
N ALA A 194 1.30 9.57 2.78
CA ALA A 194 0.89 10.26 3.99
C ALA A 194 -0.07 11.44 3.73
N LYS A 195 0.16 12.22 2.67
CA LYS A 195 -0.70 13.36 2.29
C LYS A 195 -2.14 12.93 2.00
N ILE A 196 -2.35 11.77 1.39
CA ILE A 196 -3.70 11.23 1.09
C ILE A 196 -4.49 11.00 2.38
N PHE A 197 -3.78 10.68 3.48
CA PHE A 197 -4.37 10.52 4.80
C PHE A 197 -4.47 11.83 5.61
N GLY A 198 -4.19 12.98 4.97
CA GLY A 198 -4.25 14.29 5.61
C GLY A 198 -3.05 14.60 6.52
N ILE A 199 -1.98 13.83 6.41
CA ILE A 199 -0.73 14.10 7.10
C ILE A 199 0.03 15.18 6.31
N ASP A 200 0.50 16.23 7.01
CA ASP A 200 1.56 17.12 6.51
C ASP A 200 2.91 16.44 6.83
N PRO A 201 3.60 15.83 5.83
CA PRO A 201 4.69 14.92 6.12
C PRO A 201 5.91 15.62 6.72
N LYS A 202 6.36 15.14 7.87
CA LYS A 202 7.65 15.47 8.49
C LYS A 202 8.46 14.19 8.59
N VAL A 203 9.40 14.02 7.68
CA VAL A 203 10.08 12.74 7.42
C VAL A 203 11.32 12.59 8.27
N ALA A 204 11.41 11.50 9.03
CA ALA A 204 12.57 11.16 9.84
C ALA A 204 13.25 9.87 9.31
N PHE A 205 14.52 9.96 8.93
CA PHE A 205 15.36 8.81 8.63
C PHE A 205 15.93 8.25 9.93
N LEU A 206 15.37 7.11 10.35
CA LEU A 206 15.62 6.54 11.67
C LEU A 206 16.97 5.81 11.78
N SER A 207 17.61 5.98 12.92
CA SER A 207 18.87 5.32 13.28
C SER A 207 18.95 5.19 14.80
N TYR A 208 19.91 4.40 15.29
CA TYR A 208 20.32 4.46 16.69
C TYR A 208 21.22 5.67 16.98
N SER A 209 21.56 6.46 15.97
CA SER A 209 22.35 7.69 16.03
C SER A 209 21.48 8.93 15.79
N THR A 210 21.87 10.05 16.34
CA THR A 210 21.29 11.38 16.08
C THR A 210 22.39 12.35 15.71
N LEU A 211 22.38 12.82 14.45
CA LEU A 211 23.29 13.84 13.91
C LEU A 211 24.78 13.62 14.29
N GLY A 212 25.26 12.38 14.09
CA GLY A 212 26.67 12.00 14.32
C GLY A 212 26.97 11.52 15.74
N SER A 213 25.96 11.27 16.59
CA SER A 213 26.19 10.74 17.96
C SER A 213 26.70 9.29 17.95
N GLY A 214 26.42 8.52 16.91
CA GLY A 214 26.91 7.17 16.68
C GLY A 214 27.79 7.09 15.44
N LYS A 215 28.46 5.94 15.24
CA LYS A 215 29.30 5.64 14.10
C LYS A 215 29.02 4.23 13.60
N GLY A 216 29.10 4.02 12.29
CA GLY A 216 28.93 2.72 11.65
C GLY A 216 28.31 2.86 10.27
N GLU A 217 28.40 1.80 9.48
CA GLU A 217 27.90 1.77 8.09
C GLU A 217 26.40 2.08 8.00
N ASP A 218 25.59 1.55 8.94
CA ASP A 218 24.17 1.82 9.00
C ASP A 218 23.85 3.29 9.34
N VAL A 219 24.67 3.93 10.18
CA VAL A 219 24.53 5.37 10.48
C VAL A 219 24.86 6.19 9.25
N ASP A 220 25.95 5.87 8.57
CA ASP A 220 26.38 6.57 7.36
C ASP A 220 25.36 6.41 6.23
N LYS A 221 24.83 5.20 6.05
CA LYS A 221 23.73 4.92 5.10
C LYS A 221 22.53 5.84 5.34
N MET A 222 22.01 5.90 6.56
CA MET A 222 20.83 6.69 6.88
C MET A 222 21.09 8.19 6.78
N ARG A 223 22.29 8.66 7.15
CA ARG A 223 22.71 10.05 6.99
C ARG A 223 22.78 10.44 5.52
N ASN A 224 23.47 9.63 4.71
CA ASN A 224 23.64 9.89 3.29
C ASN A 224 22.28 9.87 2.57
N ALA A 225 21.40 8.90 2.88
CA ALA A 225 20.07 8.83 2.34
C ALA A 225 19.23 10.08 2.69
N ALA A 226 19.30 10.57 3.94
CA ALA A 226 18.62 11.79 4.35
C ALA A 226 19.14 13.02 3.59
N HIS A 227 20.45 13.13 3.38
CA HIS A 227 21.04 14.22 2.58
C HIS A 227 20.55 14.18 1.14
N LYS A 228 20.64 13.03 0.47
CA LYS A 228 20.15 12.86 -0.91
C LYS A 228 18.65 13.14 -1.01
N ALA A 229 17.86 12.74 -0.01
CA ALA A 229 16.42 13.00 0.02
C ALA A 229 16.11 14.50 0.16
N LYS A 230 16.84 15.25 0.98
CA LYS A 230 16.74 16.72 1.09
C LYS A 230 17.04 17.41 -0.24
N GLU A 231 18.04 16.93 -0.97
CA GLU A 231 18.38 17.47 -2.30
C GLU A 231 17.31 17.15 -3.35
N LYS A 232 16.80 15.92 -3.35
CA LYS A 232 15.77 15.46 -4.31
C LYS A 232 14.40 16.08 -4.05
N TYR A 233 14.04 16.31 -2.77
CA TYR A 233 12.74 16.81 -2.33
C TYR A 233 12.87 18.09 -1.48
N PRO A 234 13.30 19.22 -2.06
CA PRO A 234 13.65 20.44 -1.30
C PRO A 234 12.47 21.09 -0.56
N ASN A 235 11.22 20.74 -0.92
CA ASN A 235 10.01 21.24 -0.27
C ASN A 235 9.46 20.28 0.79
N LEU A 236 10.11 19.14 1.01
CA LEU A 236 9.69 18.16 2.00
C LEU A 236 10.54 18.33 3.27
N PRO A 237 9.94 18.57 4.43
CA PRO A 237 10.67 18.61 5.69
C PRO A 237 11.25 17.23 6.01
N ILE A 238 12.58 17.11 5.98
CA ILE A 238 13.32 15.86 6.19
C ILE A 238 14.39 16.06 7.24
N GLU A 239 14.55 15.11 8.17
CA GLU A 239 15.67 15.05 9.11
C GLU A 239 16.25 13.64 9.19
N GLY A 240 17.56 13.54 9.43
CA GLY A 240 18.27 12.28 9.64
C GLY A 240 19.78 12.40 9.43
N GLU A 241 20.53 11.44 9.97
CA GLU A 241 20.02 10.30 10.77
C GLU A 241 19.55 10.78 12.15
N ILE A 242 18.44 10.21 12.65
CA ILE A 242 17.85 10.63 13.92
C ILE A 242 17.29 9.42 14.70
N GLN A 243 17.49 9.41 16.03
CA GLN A 243 16.86 8.42 16.91
C GLN A 243 15.35 8.66 17.03
N PHE A 244 14.59 7.59 17.25
CA PHE A 244 13.14 7.65 17.32
C PHE A 244 12.64 8.59 18.44
N ASP A 245 13.26 8.55 19.62
CA ASP A 245 12.93 9.44 20.75
C ASP A 245 13.13 10.93 20.40
N ALA A 246 14.21 11.25 19.67
CA ALA A 246 14.45 12.61 19.21
C ALA A 246 13.49 13.00 18.06
N ALA A 247 13.07 12.05 17.24
CA ALA A 247 12.11 12.32 16.16
C ALA A 247 10.72 12.69 16.67
N VAL A 248 10.24 12.07 17.77
CA VAL A 248 8.84 12.21 18.24
C VAL A 248 8.66 13.02 19.52
N ALA A 249 9.70 13.17 20.35
CA ALA A 249 9.57 13.82 21.64
C ALA A 249 10.17 15.24 21.63
N PRO A 250 9.35 16.31 21.72
CA PRO A 250 9.84 17.70 21.65
C PRO A 250 10.90 18.04 22.72
N ARG A 251 10.80 17.42 23.90
CA ARG A 251 11.80 17.61 24.97
C ARG A 251 13.17 17.06 24.58
N VAL A 252 13.20 15.87 23.97
CA VAL A 252 14.43 15.21 23.49
C VAL A 252 15.01 15.96 22.31
N ALA A 253 14.17 16.36 21.37
CA ALA A 253 14.55 17.15 20.20
C ALA A 253 15.26 18.46 20.56
N ARG A 254 14.73 19.21 21.53
CA ARG A 254 15.37 20.44 22.02
C ARG A 254 16.80 20.25 22.51
N THR A 255 17.13 19.06 23.00
CA THR A 255 18.48 18.76 23.50
C THR A 255 19.39 18.21 22.39
N LYS A 256 18.87 17.29 21.55
CA LYS A 256 19.66 16.56 20.55
C LYS A 256 19.70 17.25 19.19
N CYS A 257 18.63 17.97 18.81
CA CYS A 257 18.42 18.56 17.48
C CYS A 257 17.75 19.94 17.56
N PRO A 258 18.29 20.93 18.28
CA PRO A 258 17.61 22.19 18.61
C PRO A 258 17.25 23.06 17.39
N GLN A 259 17.84 22.80 16.24
CA GLN A 259 17.62 23.58 14.99
C GLN A 259 16.75 22.83 13.96
N SER A 260 16.32 21.60 14.27
CA SER A 260 15.52 20.81 13.34
C SER A 260 14.04 21.18 13.42
N GLU A 261 13.42 21.42 12.27
CA GLU A 261 11.97 21.63 12.14
C GLU A 261 11.16 20.33 12.19
N VAL A 262 11.83 19.19 12.00
CA VAL A 262 11.23 17.84 11.99
C VAL A 262 11.31 17.18 13.35
N ALA A 263 12.47 17.31 14.03
CA ALA A 263 12.71 16.66 15.31
C ALA A 263 11.65 17.07 16.36
N GLY A 264 11.13 16.07 17.08
CA GLY A 264 10.06 16.23 18.06
C GLY A 264 8.65 16.29 17.48
N HIS A 265 8.53 16.33 16.13
CA HIS A 265 7.26 16.47 15.43
C HIS A 265 7.16 15.56 14.20
N ALA A 266 8.10 14.61 14.03
CA ALA A 266 8.08 13.68 12.93
C ALA A 266 6.82 12.79 12.95
N ASN A 267 6.26 12.54 11.78
CA ASN A 267 5.05 11.74 11.60
C ASN A 267 5.18 10.74 10.43
N THR A 268 6.30 10.80 9.71
CA THR A 268 6.62 9.88 8.62
C THR A 268 8.02 9.32 8.87
N PHE A 269 8.12 8.00 9.08
CA PHE A 269 9.33 7.35 9.56
C PHE A 269 9.88 6.40 8.51
N ILE A 270 11.17 6.57 8.17
CA ILE A 270 11.91 5.73 7.24
C ILE A 270 12.88 4.87 8.02
N PHE A 271 12.69 3.56 7.97
CA PHE A 271 13.48 2.59 8.69
C PHE A 271 14.71 2.14 7.89
N PRO A 272 15.85 1.80 8.56
CA PRO A 272 17.08 1.41 7.88
C PRO A 272 17.01 0.05 7.16
N ASP A 273 16.12 -0.83 7.61
CA ASP A 273 15.89 -2.16 7.08
C ASP A 273 14.52 -2.71 7.50
N ILE A 274 14.13 -3.84 6.89
CA ILE A 274 12.82 -4.47 7.13
C ILE A 274 12.66 -4.97 8.59
N ASN A 275 13.73 -5.37 9.27
CA ASN A 275 13.64 -5.85 10.66
C ASN A 275 13.19 -4.71 11.56
N ALA A 276 13.87 -3.56 11.46
CA ALA A 276 13.53 -2.37 12.22
C ALA A 276 12.09 -1.90 11.92
N GLY A 277 11.70 -1.82 10.65
CA GLY A 277 10.37 -1.41 10.24
C GLY A 277 9.27 -2.38 10.67
N ASN A 278 9.45 -3.67 10.40
CA ASN A 278 8.45 -4.71 10.71
C ASN A 278 8.25 -4.89 12.22
N ILE A 279 9.33 -4.88 13.00
CA ILE A 279 9.25 -4.94 14.46
C ILE A 279 8.63 -3.66 15.00
N GLY A 280 9.08 -2.50 14.51
CA GLY A 280 8.64 -1.19 14.97
C GLY A 280 7.14 -0.97 14.84
N TYR A 281 6.54 -1.20 13.65
CA TYR A 281 5.11 -1.00 13.48
C TYR A 281 4.28 -1.99 14.33
N LYS A 282 4.74 -3.25 14.48
CA LYS A 282 4.05 -4.25 15.31
C LYS A 282 4.09 -3.89 16.79
N ILE A 283 5.19 -3.34 17.29
CA ILE A 283 5.29 -2.83 18.66
C ILE A 283 4.29 -1.68 18.84
N ALA A 284 4.27 -0.72 17.93
CA ALA A 284 3.33 0.39 17.97
C ALA A 284 1.87 -0.10 17.95
N GLN A 285 1.55 -1.06 17.07
CA GLN A 285 0.22 -1.66 16.98
C GLN A 285 -0.17 -2.38 18.27
N ARG A 286 0.68 -3.29 18.77
CA ARG A 286 0.32 -4.21 19.85
C ARG A 286 0.45 -3.61 21.25
N LEU A 287 1.44 -2.75 21.47
CA LEU A 287 1.72 -2.12 22.77
C LEU A 287 1.36 -0.64 22.79
N GLY A 288 1.40 0.05 21.64
CA GLY A 288 1.06 1.46 21.51
C GLY A 288 -0.42 1.75 21.24
N ASN A 289 -1.25 0.71 21.12
CA ASN A 289 -2.69 0.82 20.82
C ASN A 289 -2.99 1.56 19.52
N PHE A 290 -2.11 1.43 18.51
CA PHE A 290 -2.40 1.91 17.17
C PHE A 290 -3.19 0.87 16.37
N GLU A 291 -4.19 1.31 15.62
CA GLU A 291 -4.69 0.57 14.47
C GLU A 291 -3.67 0.71 13.34
N ALA A 292 -3.33 -0.39 12.66
CA ALA A 292 -2.35 -0.38 11.57
C ALA A 292 -3.03 -0.79 10.27
N TYR A 293 -2.96 0.08 9.26
CA TYR A 293 -3.49 -0.13 7.92
C TYR A 293 -2.33 -0.34 6.95
N GLY A 294 -2.29 -1.51 6.32
CA GLY A 294 -1.22 -1.89 5.40
C GLY A 294 -0.96 -3.40 5.37
N PRO A 295 0.07 -3.84 4.61
CA PRO A 295 0.99 -2.99 3.88
C PRO A 295 0.34 -2.32 2.66
N ILE A 296 0.56 -1.03 2.52
CA ILE A 296 0.20 -0.27 1.32
C ILE A 296 1.40 -0.31 0.39
N LEU A 297 1.25 -0.91 -0.80
CA LEU A 297 2.32 -0.98 -1.78
C LEU A 297 2.45 0.35 -2.53
N LEU A 298 3.65 0.88 -2.57
CA LEU A 298 3.97 2.18 -3.16
C LEU A 298 4.94 2.02 -4.33
N GLY A 299 4.94 3.00 -5.24
CA GLY A 299 5.85 3.02 -6.38
C GLY A 299 5.38 2.23 -7.61
N LEU A 300 4.23 1.53 -7.56
CA LEU A 300 3.61 0.89 -8.72
C LEU A 300 2.92 1.90 -9.63
N ASN A 301 2.91 1.64 -10.94
CA ASN A 301 2.24 2.49 -11.95
C ASN A 301 0.70 2.42 -11.91
N ALA A 302 0.12 1.59 -11.07
CA ALA A 302 -1.28 1.57 -10.66
C ALA A 302 -1.39 0.92 -9.28
N PRO A 303 -2.37 1.30 -8.45
CA PRO A 303 -2.51 0.76 -7.10
C PRO A 303 -2.90 -0.72 -7.11
N ILE A 304 -2.02 -1.54 -6.55
CA ILE A 304 -2.29 -2.95 -6.24
C ILE A 304 -1.85 -3.18 -4.82
N ASN A 305 -2.76 -3.65 -3.98
CA ASN A 305 -2.45 -3.95 -2.59
C ASN A 305 -2.75 -5.40 -2.21
N ASP A 306 -2.07 -5.85 -1.17
CA ASP A 306 -2.12 -7.19 -0.64
C ASP A 306 -2.89 -7.25 0.68
N LEU A 307 -3.67 -8.30 0.86
CA LEU A 307 -4.37 -8.62 2.09
C LEU A 307 -3.60 -9.67 2.89
N SER A 308 -3.67 -9.60 4.20
CA SER A 308 -3.28 -10.73 5.04
C SER A 308 -4.29 -11.87 4.86
N ARG A 309 -3.81 -13.12 4.80
CA ARG A 309 -4.68 -14.31 4.83
C ARG A 309 -5.54 -14.41 6.10
N GLY A 310 -5.11 -13.75 7.17
CA GLY A 310 -5.85 -13.62 8.41
C GLY A 310 -6.73 -12.37 8.51
N CYS A 311 -6.94 -11.63 7.43
CA CYS A 311 -7.75 -10.42 7.44
C CYS A 311 -9.24 -10.73 7.71
N ASN A 312 -9.93 -9.77 8.28
CA ASN A 312 -11.38 -9.75 8.43
C ASN A 312 -12.03 -8.82 7.39
N ALA A 313 -13.36 -8.88 7.27
CA ALA A 313 -14.10 -8.06 6.29
C ALA A 313 -13.96 -6.54 6.53
N GLY A 314 -13.78 -6.11 7.77
CA GLY A 314 -13.52 -4.69 8.10
C GLY A 314 -12.15 -4.23 7.57
N GLU A 315 -11.12 -5.06 7.68
CA GLU A 315 -9.80 -4.80 7.11
C GLU A 315 -9.86 -4.78 5.57
N VAL A 316 -10.57 -5.72 4.94
CA VAL A 316 -10.80 -5.72 3.48
C VAL A 316 -11.47 -4.42 3.03
N HIS A 317 -12.55 -4.02 3.72
CA HIS A 317 -13.27 -2.78 3.43
C HIS A 317 -12.37 -1.54 3.53
N SER A 318 -11.57 -1.45 4.60
CA SER A 318 -10.64 -0.35 4.82
C SER A 318 -9.54 -0.30 3.76
N MET A 319 -8.92 -1.45 3.47
CA MET A 319 -7.87 -1.54 2.46
C MET A 319 -8.40 -1.27 1.04
N ALA A 320 -9.66 -1.61 0.75
CA ALA A 320 -10.28 -1.28 -0.53
C ALA A 320 -10.41 0.24 -0.73
N ILE A 321 -10.87 0.97 0.29
CA ILE A 321 -10.95 2.45 0.26
C ILE A 321 -9.56 3.05 0.07
N ILE A 322 -8.56 2.58 0.82
CA ILE A 322 -7.18 3.04 0.72
C ILE A 322 -6.64 2.79 -0.68
N THR A 323 -6.77 1.55 -1.18
CA THR A 323 -6.25 1.16 -2.49
C THR A 323 -6.85 1.98 -3.62
N ALA A 324 -8.16 2.18 -3.60
CA ALA A 324 -8.84 2.95 -4.62
C ALA A 324 -8.52 4.46 -4.56
N ALA A 325 -8.31 5.00 -3.37
CA ALA A 325 -7.96 6.43 -3.22
C ALA A 325 -6.53 6.77 -3.68
N LEU A 326 -5.68 5.75 -3.90
CA LEU A 326 -4.35 5.90 -4.49
C LEU A 326 -4.39 5.95 -6.04
N ALA A 327 -5.52 5.64 -6.68
CA ALA A 327 -5.73 5.67 -8.11
C ALA A 327 -6.14 7.11 -8.55
#